data_15027fe6bdb44b5db4d8e19fdc7c3d10
#
_entry.id   15027fe6bdb44b5db4d8e19fdc7c3d10
#
_cell.length_a   1.000
_cell.length_b   1.000
_cell.length_c   1.000
_cell.angle_alpha   90.00
_cell.angle_beta   90.00
_cell.angle_gamma   90.00
#
_symmetry.space_group_name_H-M   'P 1'
#
loop_
_entity.id
_entity.type
_entity.pdbx_description
1 polymer ?
#
loop_
_entity_poly.entity_id
_entity_poly.type
_entity_poly.pdbx_seq_one_letter_code
_entity_poly.pdbx_strand_id
1 'polypeptide(L)'
;SVSKGFLGECGRRGGYVEFVNINEDALDQMYKLASVNLCSNLDGQLTVGLMVQPPKEGDESYSKYLQEKNNIMESLQRRADRIVTALNTLEGVTCNTTQGALYAFPQIQLPQGAVDRAAELGKPADAYYCLELLDNTGIVVVPGSGFGQVDGTWHFRTTILPQEDDFDDVIDRMTRFHTDFMAKHQ
;
A
#
# COMPACT_ATOMS: atom_id res chain seq x y z
N SER A 1 -0.83 5.30 13.39
CA SER A 1 -2.19 4.94 12.94
C SER A 1 -2.41 3.43 13.01
N VAL A 2 -3.55 3.01 13.53
CA VAL A 2 -3.93 1.57 13.59
C VAL A 2 -4.33 1.01 12.22
N SER A 3 -4.51 1.86 11.21
CA SER A 3 -4.91 1.43 9.86
C SER A 3 -3.73 1.03 8.95
N LYS A 4 -2.52 0.96 9.48
CA LYS A 4 -1.29 0.59 8.76
C LYS A 4 -0.50 -0.45 9.54
N GLY A 5 0.67 -0.85 8.98
CA GLY A 5 1.53 -1.87 9.57
C GLY A 5 0.82 -3.22 9.68
N PHE A 6 1.23 -4.02 10.66
CA PHE A 6 0.68 -5.37 10.88
C PHE A 6 -0.73 -5.37 11.49
N LEU A 7 -1.18 -4.25 12.06
CA LEU A 7 -2.52 -4.15 12.66
C LEU A 7 -3.62 -4.18 11.62
N GLY A 8 -3.52 -3.33 10.59
CA GLY A 8 -4.49 -3.29 9.50
C GLY A 8 -5.93 -2.93 9.91
N GLU A 9 -6.12 -2.33 11.08
CA GLU A 9 -7.43 -2.05 11.70
C GLU A 9 -8.06 -0.75 11.19
N CYS A 10 -8.21 -0.65 9.86
CA CYS A 10 -8.67 0.57 9.19
C CYS A 10 -10.04 1.06 9.68
N GLY A 11 -10.94 0.15 10.02
CA GLY A 11 -12.30 0.45 10.50
C GLY A 11 -12.34 1.07 11.91
N ARG A 12 -11.32 0.88 12.71
CA ARG A 12 -11.24 1.39 14.09
C ARG A 12 -10.98 2.88 14.17
N ARG A 13 -10.49 3.51 13.10
CA ARG A 13 -10.30 4.96 12.98
C ARG A 13 -9.49 5.56 14.13
N GLY A 14 -8.33 4.96 14.43
CA GLY A 14 -7.47 5.38 15.54
C GLY A 14 -6.07 5.75 15.08
N GLY A 15 -5.45 6.70 15.81
CA GLY A 15 -4.08 7.13 15.59
C GLY A 15 -3.68 8.16 16.62
N TYR A 16 -2.39 8.45 16.67
CA TYR A 16 -1.84 9.54 17.47
C TYR A 16 -0.74 10.24 16.67
N VAL A 17 -0.40 11.44 17.11
CA VAL A 17 0.69 12.25 16.56
C VAL A 17 1.46 12.88 17.71
N GLU A 18 2.77 12.93 17.56
CA GLU A 18 3.68 13.70 18.41
C GLU A 18 4.22 14.87 17.59
N PHE A 19 4.15 16.07 18.14
CA PHE A 19 4.68 17.27 17.50
C PHE A 19 6.04 17.62 18.10
N VAL A 20 7.07 17.63 17.25
CA VAL A 20 8.44 17.95 17.66
C VAL A 20 8.95 19.12 16.81
N ASN A 21 9.50 20.15 17.45
CA ASN A 21 10.07 21.33 16.78
C ASN A 21 9.08 22.06 15.85
N ILE A 22 7.81 22.08 16.23
CA ILE A 22 6.78 22.87 15.54
C ILE A 22 6.70 24.26 16.20
N ASN A 23 6.54 25.30 15.40
CA ASN A 23 6.31 26.65 15.88
C ASN A 23 5.05 26.70 16.76
N GLU A 24 5.11 27.39 17.91
CA GLU A 24 4.03 27.44 18.90
C GLU A 24 2.73 28.01 18.31
N ASP A 25 2.80 29.07 17.49
CA ASP A 25 1.61 29.66 16.85
C ASP A 25 0.94 28.66 15.90
N ALA A 26 1.73 27.85 15.18
CA ALA A 26 1.21 26.80 14.32
C ALA A 26 0.56 25.68 15.14
N LEU A 27 1.18 25.28 16.25
CA LEU A 27 0.65 24.27 17.16
C LEU A 27 -0.69 24.74 17.78
N ASP A 28 -0.81 25.98 18.16
CA ASP A 28 -2.05 26.59 18.65
C ASP A 28 -3.18 26.54 17.62
N GLN A 29 -2.87 26.78 16.33
CA GLN A 29 -3.87 26.63 15.28
C GLN A 29 -4.28 25.15 15.06
N MET A 30 -3.33 24.22 15.19
CA MET A 30 -3.64 22.78 15.14
C MET A 30 -4.56 22.36 16.29
N TYR A 31 -4.33 22.85 17.51
CA TYR A 31 -5.22 22.61 18.65
C TYR A 31 -6.61 23.20 18.45
N LYS A 32 -6.71 24.42 17.91
CA LYS A 32 -8.01 25.03 17.57
C LYS A 32 -8.76 24.19 16.54
N LEU A 33 -8.07 23.71 15.51
CA LEU A 33 -8.65 22.84 14.49
C LEU A 33 -9.11 21.50 15.09
N ALA A 34 -8.27 20.87 15.91
CA ALA A 34 -8.60 19.60 16.57
C ALA A 34 -9.79 19.74 17.53
N SER A 35 -9.96 20.90 18.17
CA SER A 35 -11.05 21.17 19.11
C SER A 35 -12.45 21.21 18.45
N VAL A 36 -12.53 21.29 17.13
CA VAL A 36 -13.80 21.17 16.40
C VAL A 36 -14.38 19.74 16.52
N ASN A 37 -13.51 18.74 16.65
CA ASN A 37 -13.88 17.34 16.81
C ASN A 37 -13.72 16.90 18.28
N LEU A 38 -14.65 17.28 19.14
CA LEU A 38 -14.53 17.17 20.59
C LEU A 38 -14.49 15.75 21.14
N CYS A 39 -15.10 14.78 20.47
CA CYS A 39 -15.26 13.42 20.99
C CYS A 39 -14.63 12.40 20.04
N SER A 40 -13.42 11.96 20.37
CA SER A 40 -12.75 10.90 19.62
C SER A 40 -13.47 9.55 19.79
N ASN A 41 -13.45 8.76 18.74
CA ASN A 41 -13.98 7.40 18.73
C ASN A 41 -13.29 6.51 19.77
N LEU A 42 -14.06 5.94 20.71
CA LEU A 42 -13.53 5.10 21.79
C LEU A 42 -12.86 3.82 21.27
N ASP A 43 -13.46 3.13 20.29
CA ASP A 43 -12.85 1.92 19.70
C ASP A 43 -11.46 2.21 19.14
N GLY A 44 -11.30 3.35 18.48
CA GLY A 44 -10.01 3.81 17.98
C GLY A 44 -9.01 4.07 19.09
N GLN A 45 -9.43 4.72 20.18
CA GLN A 45 -8.57 4.99 21.34
C GLN A 45 -8.12 3.70 22.03
N LEU A 46 -9.03 2.74 22.24
CA LEU A 46 -8.70 1.45 22.84
C LEU A 46 -7.71 0.68 21.96
N THR A 47 -7.93 0.66 20.65
CA THR A 47 -7.02 -0.01 19.70
C THR A 47 -5.63 0.65 19.68
N VAL A 48 -5.58 1.99 19.73
CA VAL A 48 -4.30 2.72 19.88
C VAL A 48 -3.63 2.37 21.20
N GLY A 49 -4.38 2.32 22.32
CA GLY A 49 -3.87 1.91 23.60
C GLY A 49 -3.19 0.54 23.57
N LEU A 50 -3.85 -0.46 22.98
CA LEU A 50 -3.30 -1.81 22.80
C LEU A 50 -2.08 -1.83 21.85
N MET A 51 -2.06 -0.98 20.83
CA MET A 51 -0.92 -0.86 19.92
C MET A 51 0.34 -0.35 20.64
N VAL A 52 0.21 0.67 21.49
CA VAL A 52 1.35 1.31 22.16
C VAL A 52 1.71 0.65 23.49
N GLN A 53 0.79 -0.07 24.10
CA GLN A 53 0.95 -0.85 25.32
C GLN A 53 0.44 -2.29 25.13
N PRO A 54 1.12 -3.07 24.27
CA PRO A 54 0.73 -4.47 24.06
C PRO A 54 0.99 -5.31 25.31
N PRO A 55 0.43 -6.53 25.37
CA PRO A 55 0.76 -7.49 26.41
C PRO A 55 2.26 -7.66 26.60
N LYS A 56 2.72 -7.75 27.84
CA LYS A 56 4.13 -7.88 28.23
C LYS A 56 4.40 -9.24 28.83
N GLU A 57 5.67 -9.59 28.95
CA GLU A 57 6.09 -10.81 29.62
C GLU A 57 5.56 -10.83 31.07
N GLY A 58 4.89 -11.92 31.44
CA GLY A 58 4.17 -12.09 32.69
C GLY A 58 2.65 -11.89 32.58
N ASP A 59 2.14 -11.28 31.53
CA ASP A 59 0.70 -11.20 31.27
C ASP A 59 0.17 -12.54 30.72
N GLU A 60 -1.03 -12.95 31.12
CA GLU A 60 -1.67 -14.19 30.71
C GLU A 60 -1.78 -14.30 29.17
N SER A 61 -2.05 -13.19 28.50
CA SER A 61 -2.24 -13.11 27.04
C SER A 61 -0.94 -12.96 26.24
N TYR A 62 0.23 -12.77 26.90
CA TYR A 62 1.48 -12.43 26.22
C TYR A 62 1.92 -13.46 25.17
N SER A 63 1.94 -14.74 25.54
CA SER A 63 2.41 -15.82 24.66
C SER A 63 1.54 -15.91 23.39
N LYS A 64 0.22 -15.79 23.54
CA LYS A 64 -0.72 -15.81 22.41
C LYS A 64 -0.55 -14.59 21.52
N TYR A 65 -0.48 -13.40 22.11
CA TYR A 65 -0.22 -12.15 21.39
C TYR A 65 1.07 -12.23 20.57
N LEU A 66 2.15 -12.71 21.17
CA LEU A 66 3.45 -12.81 20.49
C LEU A 66 3.39 -13.77 19.30
N GLN A 67 2.75 -14.92 19.47
CA GLN A 67 2.55 -15.89 18.41
C GLN A 67 1.73 -15.32 17.24
N GLU A 68 0.60 -14.70 17.53
CA GLU A 68 -0.27 -14.09 16.50
C GLU A 68 0.45 -12.98 15.75
N LYS A 69 1.14 -12.07 16.48
CA LYS A 69 1.94 -11.01 15.90
C LYS A 69 3.02 -11.55 14.95
N ASN A 70 3.80 -12.54 15.41
CA ASN A 70 4.87 -13.11 14.61
C ASN A 70 4.33 -13.79 13.35
N ASN A 71 3.24 -14.55 13.45
CA ASN A 71 2.60 -15.18 12.31
C ASN A 71 2.16 -14.16 11.25
N ILE A 72 1.56 -13.02 11.68
CA ILE A 72 1.17 -11.94 10.77
C ILE A 72 2.40 -11.31 10.11
N MET A 73 3.44 -11.00 10.89
CA MET A 73 4.66 -10.37 10.37
C MET A 73 5.39 -11.27 9.35
N GLU A 74 5.52 -12.56 9.66
CA GLU A 74 6.15 -13.54 8.77
C GLU A 74 5.35 -13.72 7.48
N SER A 75 4.01 -13.77 7.57
CA SER A 75 3.13 -13.83 6.39
C SER A 75 3.26 -12.58 5.52
N LEU A 76 3.28 -11.39 6.12
CA LEU A 76 3.49 -10.15 5.39
C LEU A 76 4.86 -10.12 4.68
N GLN A 77 5.91 -10.60 5.35
CA GLN A 77 7.25 -10.67 4.77
C GLN A 77 7.28 -11.61 3.55
N ARG A 78 6.76 -12.83 3.69
CA ARG A 78 6.69 -13.78 2.57
C ARG A 78 5.95 -13.20 1.36
N ARG A 79 4.81 -12.53 1.59
CA ARG A 79 4.02 -11.89 0.52
C ARG A 79 4.77 -10.71 -0.12
N ALA A 80 5.47 -9.91 0.67
CA ALA A 80 6.31 -8.82 0.18
C ALA A 80 7.43 -9.34 -0.73
N ASP A 81 8.14 -10.37 -0.30
CA ASP A 81 9.24 -10.97 -1.08
C ASP A 81 8.71 -11.58 -2.39
N ARG A 82 7.56 -12.25 -2.34
CA ARG A 82 6.94 -12.89 -3.51
C ARG A 82 6.51 -11.85 -4.56
N ILE A 83 5.82 -10.77 -4.15
CA ILE A 83 5.38 -9.75 -5.12
C ILE A 83 6.57 -9.00 -5.74
N VAL A 84 7.58 -8.65 -4.94
CA VAL A 84 8.77 -7.96 -5.46
C VAL A 84 9.52 -8.86 -6.43
N THR A 85 9.69 -10.14 -6.10
CA THR A 85 10.33 -11.12 -6.99
C THR A 85 9.54 -11.24 -8.31
N ALA A 86 8.23 -11.44 -8.24
CA ALA A 86 7.38 -11.58 -9.41
C ALA A 86 7.41 -10.32 -10.30
N LEU A 87 7.28 -9.13 -9.72
CA LEU A 87 7.32 -7.88 -10.47
C LEU A 87 8.67 -7.68 -11.19
N ASN A 88 9.78 -8.02 -10.55
CA ASN A 88 11.11 -7.90 -11.15
C ASN A 88 11.41 -8.95 -12.25
N THR A 89 10.54 -9.95 -12.45
CA THR A 89 10.63 -10.86 -13.60
C THR A 89 9.92 -10.34 -14.86
N LEU A 90 9.08 -9.31 -14.72
CA LEU A 90 8.32 -8.72 -15.81
C LEU A 90 9.20 -7.80 -16.66
N GLU A 91 9.02 -7.84 -17.97
CA GLU A 91 9.75 -6.98 -18.90
C GLU A 91 9.49 -5.50 -18.61
N GLY A 92 10.56 -4.71 -18.47
CA GLY A 92 10.45 -3.27 -18.22
C GLY A 92 9.91 -2.87 -16.85
N VAL A 93 9.81 -3.81 -15.89
CA VAL A 93 9.36 -3.53 -14.53
C VAL A 93 10.53 -3.62 -13.55
N THR A 94 10.64 -2.64 -12.67
CA THR A 94 11.60 -2.64 -11.56
C THR A 94 10.89 -2.29 -10.26
N CYS A 95 11.10 -3.07 -9.22
CA CYS A 95 10.52 -2.86 -7.90
C CYS A 95 11.59 -2.96 -6.81
N ASN A 96 11.68 -1.94 -5.98
CA ASN A 96 12.55 -1.95 -4.81
C ASN A 96 12.02 -2.94 -3.77
N THR A 97 12.92 -3.41 -2.89
CA THR A 97 12.55 -4.25 -1.75
C THR A 97 11.50 -3.54 -0.89
N THR A 98 10.42 -4.25 -0.59
CA THR A 98 9.34 -3.75 0.26
C THR A 98 9.69 -4.02 1.72
N GLN A 99 10.03 -2.97 2.48
CA GLN A 99 10.52 -3.07 3.86
C GLN A 99 9.50 -2.62 4.91
N GLY A 100 8.44 -1.97 4.49
CA GLY A 100 7.46 -1.42 5.43
C GLY A 100 6.14 -1.06 4.79
N ALA A 101 5.20 -0.62 5.61
CA ALA A 101 3.81 -0.38 5.23
C ALA A 101 3.16 -1.64 4.62
N LEU A 102 2.33 -1.49 3.62
CA LEU A 102 1.56 -2.56 2.99
C LEU A 102 1.63 -2.48 1.46
N TYR A 103 2.60 -1.74 0.93
CA TYR A 103 2.61 -1.34 -0.47
C TYR A 103 3.93 -1.67 -1.15
N ALA A 104 3.83 -2.10 -2.42
CA ALA A 104 4.92 -2.06 -3.39
C ALA A 104 4.64 -0.94 -4.41
N PHE A 105 5.70 -0.30 -4.91
CA PHE A 105 5.63 0.82 -5.85
C PHE A 105 6.60 0.59 -7.02
N PRO A 106 6.28 -0.37 -7.93
CA PRO A 106 7.12 -0.64 -9.08
C PRO A 106 7.10 0.50 -10.10
N GLN A 107 8.24 0.70 -10.75
CA GLN A 107 8.36 1.48 -11.98
C GLN A 107 8.13 0.57 -13.17
N ILE A 108 7.42 1.06 -14.19
CA ILE A 108 7.19 0.36 -15.46
C ILE A 108 7.67 1.19 -16.63
N GLN A 109 8.30 0.54 -17.60
CA GLN A 109 8.62 1.12 -18.90
C GLN A 109 7.49 0.75 -19.84
N LEU A 110 6.70 1.73 -20.25
CA LEU A 110 5.56 1.49 -21.16
C LEU A 110 6.01 1.65 -22.62
N PRO A 111 5.54 0.78 -23.54
CA PRO A 111 5.74 0.93 -24.97
C PRO A 111 5.16 2.26 -25.48
N GLN A 112 5.76 2.82 -26.53
CA GLN A 112 5.30 4.09 -27.10
C GLN A 112 3.83 4.03 -27.54
N GLY A 113 3.39 2.90 -28.11
CA GLY A 113 1.99 2.70 -28.49
C GLY A 113 1.01 2.80 -27.35
N ALA A 114 1.40 2.38 -26.11
CA ALA A 114 0.58 2.57 -24.91
C ALA A 114 0.52 4.03 -24.48
N VAL A 115 1.65 4.75 -24.55
CA VAL A 115 1.73 6.18 -24.23
C VAL A 115 0.86 7.01 -25.21
N ASP A 116 0.97 6.72 -26.51
CA ASP A 116 0.19 7.38 -27.54
C ASP A 116 -1.31 7.10 -27.37
N ARG A 117 -1.67 5.86 -27.09
CA ARG A 117 -3.07 5.49 -26.84
C ARG A 117 -3.64 6.16 -25.60
N ALA A 118 -2.87 6.28 -24.54
CA ALA A 118 -3.27 7.02 -23.33
C ALA A 118 -3.50 8.50 -23.65
N ALA A 119 -2.61 9.12 -24.43
CA ALA A 119 -2.74 10.51 -24.86
C ALA A 119 -4.01 10.76 -25.69
N GLU A 120 -4.33 9.85 -26.64
CA GLU A 120 -5.59 9.90 -27.41
C GLU A 120 -6.83 9.87 -26.49
N LEU A 121 -6.75 9.13 -25.36
CA LEU A 121 -7.82 9.02 -24.39
C LEU A 121 -7.81 10.15 -23.33
N GLY A 122 -6.86 11.09 -23.42
CA GLY A 122 -6.68 12.18 -22.46
C GLY A 122 -6.31 11.73 -21.06
N LYS A 123 -5.56 10.62 -20.94
CA LYS A 123 -5.15 10.00 -19.67
C LYS A 123 -3.63 9.94 -19.53
N PRO A 124 -3.07 9.99 -18.30
CA PRO A 124 -1.69 9.58 -18.06
C PRO A 124 -1.49 8.10 -18.46
N ALA A 125 -0.29 7.76 -18.96
CA ALA A 125 -0.03 6.41 -19.46
C ALA A 125 -0.09 5.32 -18.37
N ASP A 126 0.36 5.63 -17.15
CA ASP A 126 0.22 4.76 -15.99
C ASP A 126 -1.25 4.56 -15.57
N ALA A 127 -2.07 5.61 -15.66
CA ALA A 127 -3.51 5.48 -15.39
C ALA A 127 -4.21 4.59 -16.44
N TYR A 128 -3.82 4.69 -17.71
CA TYR A 128 -4.30 3.81 -18.77
C TYR A 128 -3.93 2.35 -18.47
N TYR A 129 -2.65 2.08 -18.15
CA TYR A 129 -2.21 0.74 -17.74
C TYR A 129 -3.01 0.17 -16.57
N CYS A 130 -3.20 0.98 -15.51
CA CYS A 130 -3.94 0.57 -14.31
C CYS A 130 -5.42 0.24 -14.60
N LEU A 131 -6.07 0.98 -15.50
CA LEU A 131 -7.45 0.72 -15.90
C LEU A 131 -7.56 -0.55 -16.76
N GLU A 132 -6.66 -0.74 -17.71
CA GLU A 132 -6.60 -1.97 -18.51
C GLU A 132 -6.34 -3.19 -17.62
N LEU A 133 -5.45 -3.07 -16.62
CA LEU A 133 -5.23 -4.12 -15.61
C LEU A 133 -6.52 -4.47 -14.86
N LEU A 134 -7.24 -3.46 -14.38
CA LEU A 134 -8.52 -3.66 -13.70
C LEU A 134 -9.54 -4.36 -14.58
N ASP A 135 -9.73 -3.86 -15.80
CA ASP A 135 -10.75 -4.36 -16.73
C ASP A 135 -10.50 -5.82 -17.15
N ASN A 136 -9.22 -6.21 -17.32
CA ASN A 136 -8.84 -7.54 -17.76
C ASN A 136 -8.64 -8.56 -16.63
N THR A 137 -8.37 -8.10 -15.39
CA THR A 137 -8.00 -9.00 -14.28
C THR A 137 -8.84 -8.85 -13.02
N GLY A 138 -9.56 -7.75 -12.86
CA GLY A 138 -10.23 -7.38 -11.61
C GLY A 138 -9.26 -6.90 -10.51
N ILE A 139 -7.97 -6.72 -10.81
CA ILE A 139 -6.96 -6.26 -9.83
C ILE A 139 -6.90 -4.73 -9.84
N VAL A 140 -7.15 -4.15 -8.67
CA VAL A 140 -7.09 -2.69 -8.47
C VAL A 140 -5.70 -2.28 -8.00
N VAL A 141 -5.09 -1.37 -8.75
CA VAL A 141 -3.84 -0.69 -8.39
C VAL A 141 -4.02 0.82 -8.53
N VAL A 142 -3.09 1.61 -8.00
CA VAL A 142 -3.20 3.07 -8.05
C VAL A 142 -2.06 3.63 -8.92
N PRO A 143 -2.36 4.43 -9.97
CA PRO A 143 -1.34 4.97 -10.84
C PRO A 143 -0.39 5.93 -10.11
N GLY A 144 0.88 5.92 -10.49
CA GLY A 144 1.95 6.73 -9.91
C GLY A 144 1.77 8.23 -10.11
N SER A 145 1.10 8.63 -11.18
CA SER A 145 0.75 10.03 -11.48
C SER A 145 -0.03 10.71 -10.33
N GLY A 146 -0.76 9.92 -9.53
CA GLY A 146 -1.44 10.42 -8.33
C GLY A 146 -0.52 10.72 -7.14
N PHE A 147 0.78 10.38 -7.22
CA PHE A 147 1.76 10.53 -6.14
C PHE A 147 2.87 11.53 -6.43
N GLY A 148 2.79 12.30 -7.52
CA GLY A 148 3.82 13.28 -7.89
C GLY A 148 5.13 12.62 -8.34
N GLN A 149 5.05 11.57 -9.14
CA GLN A 149 6.21 10.90 -9.75
C GLN A 149 6.99 11.84 -10.67
N VAL A 150 8.27 11.49 -10.93
CA VAL A 150 9.11 12.25 -11.86
C VAL A 150 8.52 12.18 -13.27
N ASP A 151 8.46 13.31 -13.97
CA ASP A 151 7.96 13.40 -15.34
C ASP A 151 8.72 12.44 -16.27
N GLY A 152 7.96 11.72 -17.10
CA GLY A 152 8.49 10.71 -18.01
C GLY A 152 8.80 9.36 -17.36
N THR A 153 8.47 9.18 -16.09
CA THR A 153 8.49 7.87 -15.42
C THR A 153 7.08 7.41 -15.11
N TRP A 154 6.84 6.10 -15.16
CA TRP A 154 5.53 5.51 -14.92
C TRP A 154 5.63 4.50 -13.77
N HIS A 155 4.68 4.58 -12.85
CA HIS A 155 4.62 3.72 -11.67
C HIS A 155 3.18 3.31 -11.39
N PHE A 156 3.02 2.27 -10.59
CA PHE A 156 1.76 2.00 -9.91
C PHE A 156 2.01 1.53 -8.48
N ARG A 157 1.03 1.78 -7.62
CA ARG A 157 1.04 1.27 -6.25
C ARG A 157 0.14 0.05 -6.16
N THR A 158 0.70 -1.07 -5.73
CA THR A 158 -0.04 -2.28 -5.36
C THR A 158 0.11 -2.58 -3.87
N THR A 159 -0.70 -3.51 -3.35
CA THR A 159 -0.66 -3.94 -1.96
C THR A 159 -0.15 -5.37 -1.83
N ILE A 160 0.40 -5.71 -0.66
CA ILE A 160 0.79 -7.08 -0.29
C ILE A 160 -0.31 -7.78 0.54
N LEU A 161 -1.55 -7.24 0.50
CA LEU A 161 -2.66 -7.66 1.39
C LEU A 161 -3.47 -8.90 0.95
N PRO A 162 -3.51 -9.33 -0.33
CA PRO A 162 -4.21 -10.56 -0.66
C PRO A 162 -3.78 -11.71 0.24
N GLN A 163 -4.70 -12.63 0.56
CA GLN A 163 -4.39 -13.80 1.38
C GLN A 163 -3.32 -14.66 0.70
N GLU A 164 -2.51 -15.38 1.49
CA GLU A 164 -1.41 -16.19 0.93
C GLU A 164 -1.90 -17.23 -0.08
N ASP A 165 -3.07 -17.80 0.16
CA ASP A 165 -3.67 -18.82 -0.72
C ASP A 165 -4.13 -18.23 -2.08
N ASP A 166 -4.53 -16.95 -2.10
CA ASP A 166 -4.95 -16.26 -3.33
C ASP A 166 -3.78 -15.58 -4.06
N PHE A 167 -2.61 -15.53 -3.43
CA PHE A 167 -1.51 -14.66 -3.88
C PHE A 167 -0.90 -15.12 -5.20
N ASP A 168 -0.83 -16.43 -5.45
CA ASP A 168 -0.33 -16.99 -6.71
C ASP A 168 -1.26 -16.64 -7.88
N ASP A 169 -2.58 -16.73 -7.68
CA ASP A 169 -3.54 -16.34 -8.71
C ASP A 169 -3.43 -14.85 -9.06
N VAL A 170 -3.22 -13.99 -8.06
CA VAL A 170 -3.01 -12.55 -8.30
C VAL A 170 -1.74 -12.31 -9.12
N ILE A 171 -0.63 -12.95 -8.76
CA ILE A 171 0.64 -12.84 -9.50
C ILE A 171 0.47 -13.35 -10.94
N ASP A 172 -0.15 -14.50 -11.13
CA ASP A 172 -0.35 -15.10 -12.45
C ASP A 172 -1.21 -14.22 -13.35
N ARG A 173 -2.29 -13.63 -12.82
CA ARG A 173 -3.14 -12.70 -13.58
C ARG A 173 -2.40 -11.43 -13.94
N MET A 174 -1.64 -10.86 -13.03
CA MET A 174 -0.81 -9.68 -13.32
C MET A 174 0.25 -9.97 -14.38
N THR A 175 0.92 -11.11 -14.29
CA THR A 175 1.97 -11.51 -15.22
C THR A 175 1.42 -11.71 -16.64
N ARG A 176 0.32 -12.44 -16.77
CA ARG A 176 -0.35 -12.64 -18.08
C ARG A 176 -0.79 -11.32 -18.67
N PHE A 177 -1.49 -10.52 -17.89
CA PHE A 177 -1.93 -9.19 -18.35
C PHE A 177 -0.76 -8.34 -18.82
N HIS A 178 0.31 -8.25 -18.02
CA HIS A 178 1.47 -7.44 -18.39
C HIS A 178 2.10 -7.88 -19.72
N THR A 179 2.29 -9.19 -19.89
CA THR A 179 2.84 -9.75 -21.13
C THR A 179 1.96 -9.41 -22.34
N ASP A 180 0.65 -9.62 -22.22
CA ASP A 180 -0.31 -9.34 -23.30
C ASP A 180 -0.41 -7.84 -23.60
N PHE A 181 -0.39 -6.99 -22.56
CA PHE A 181 -0.41 -5.55 -22.70
C PHE A 181 0.83 -5.02 -23.42
N MET A 182 2.02 -5.48 -23.03
CA MET A 182 3.28 -5.10 -23.68
C MET A 182 3.29 -5.51 -25.15
N ALA A 183 2.90 -6.74 -25.47
CA ALA A 183 2.84 -7.24 -26.86
C ALA A 183 1.80 -6.48 -27.71
N LYS A 184 0.68 -6.07 -27.13
CA LYS A 184 -0.39 -5.32 -27.84
C LYS A 184 0.06 -3.92 -28.25
N HIS A 185 1.00 -3.32 -27.52
CA HIS A 185 1.39 -1.91 -27.67
C HIS A 185 2.84 -1.70 -28.18
N GLN A 186 3.54 -2.79 -28.55
CA GLN A 186 4.86 -2.72 -29.20
C GLN A 186 4.85 -2.04 -30.55
#